data_91cbfed365b17d0e38796a64fed467ac
#
_entry.id   91cbfed365b17d0e38796a64fed467ac
#
_cell.length_a   1.000
_cell.length_b   1.000
_cell.length_c   1.000
_cell.angle_alpha   90.00
_cell.angle_beta   90.00
_cell.angle_gamma   90.00
#
_symmetry.space_group_name_H-M   'P 1'
#
loop_
_entity.id
_entity.type
_entity.pdbx_description
1 polymer ?
#
loop_
_entity_poly.entity_id
_entity_poly.type
_entity_poly.pdbx_seq_one_letter_code
_entity_poly.pdbx_strand_id
1 'polypeptide(L)'
;MAKAITDATFEAETKEGLVLVDFWATWSGPCRMQAPILEKLSQEFSEDELKILKMDVDENPETARAFGIMSIPTLLFKKDGQVVKQVAGVHTAAQIKAIVAELS
;
A
#
# COMPACT_ATOMS: atom_id res chain seq x y z
N MET A 1 12.76 -0.82 -1.10
CA MET A 1 12.08 0.04 -2.09
C MET A 1 10.67 -0.49 -2.35
N ALA A 2 9.69 0.39 -2.42
CA ALA A 2 8.32 -0.02 -2.72
C ALA A 2 8.25 -0.51 -4.18
N LYS A 3 7.78 -1.73 -4.35
CA LYS A 3 7.68 -2.36 -5.67
C LYS A 3 6.37 -1.98 -6.36
N ALA A 4 6.45 -1.56 -7.62
CA ALA A 4 5.26 -1.29 -8.41
C ALA A 4 4.63 -2.60 -8.88
N ILE A 5 3.32 -2.74 -8.69
CA ILE A 5 2.57 -3.90 -9.16
C ILE A 5 1.43 -3.45 -10.06
N THR A 6 0.81 -4.40 -10.75
CA THR A 6 -0.24 -4.14 -11.73
C THR A 6 -1.51 -4.90 -11.39
N ASP A 7 -2.61 -4.59 -12.11
CA ASP A 7 -3.86 -5.35 -11.98
C ASP A 7 -3.61 -6.84 -12.18
N ALA A 8 -2.73 -7.19 -13.14
CA ALA A 8 -2.43 -8.59 -13.45
C ALA A 8 -1.63 -9.30 -12.35
N THR A 9 -0.80 -8.57 -11.60
CA THR A 9 0.08 -9.17 -10.60
C THR A 9 -0.42 -9.01 -9.16
N PHE A 10 -1.49 -8.25 -8.94
CA PHE A 10 -1.97 -7.91 -7.60
C PHE A 10 -2.21 -9.15 -6.72
N GLU A 11 -2.96 -10.13 -7.21
CA GLU A 11 -3.30 -11.32 -6.42
C GLU A 11 -2.04 -12.09 -6.00
N ALA A 12 -1.16 -12.37 -6.94
CA ALA A 12 0.07 -13.13 -6.65
C ALA A 12 0.99 -12.40 -5.67
N GLU A 13 1.10 -11.08 -5.80
CA GLU A 13 2.00 -10.27 -4.98
C GLU A 13 1.47 -10.01 -3.58
N THR A 14 0.17 -10.19 -3.34
CA THR A 14 -0.46 -9.85 -2.06
C THR A 14 -1.07 -11.05 -1.32
N LYS A 15 -0.80 -12.28 -1.75
CA LYS A 15 -1.47 -13.47 -1.21
C LYS A 15 -0.88 -14.00 0.10
N GLU A 16 0.35 -13.62 0.44
CA GLU A 16 1.04 -14.15 1.63
C GLU A 16 1.62 -13.05 2.49
N GLY A 17 1.54 -13.23 3.81
CA GLY A 17 2.14 -12.34 4.79
C GLY A 17 1.40 -11.02 4.91
N LEU A 18 2.02 -10.08 5.63
CA LEU A 18 1.49 -8.73 5.80
C LEU A 18 1.96 -7.84 4.68
N VAL A 19 1.01 -7.29 3.94
CA VAL A 19 1.28 -6.48 2.74
C VAL A 19 0.58 -5.14 2.85
N LEU A 20 1.30 -4.09 2.48
CA LEU A 20 0.78 -2.73 2.36
C LEU A 20 0.81 -2.33 0.88
N VAL A 21 -0.33 -1.97 0.33
CA VAL A 21 -0.44 -1.49 -1.04
C VAL A 21 -0.83 -0.01 -1.03
N ASP A 22 0.01 0.83 -1.61
CA ASP A 22 -0.24 2.27 -1.76
C ASP A 22 -0.90 2.52 -3.13
N PHE A 23 -2.17 2.90 -3.12
CA PHE A 23 -2.87 3.34 -4.34
C PHE A 23 -2.59 4.81 -4.55
N TRP A 24 -1.92 5.14 -5.64
CA TRP A 24 -1.39 6.48 -5.89
C TRP A 24 -1.58 6.91 -7.35
N ALA A 25 -1.35 8.20 -7.61
CA ALA A 25 -1.34 8.74 -8.97
C ALA A 25 -0.26 9.81 -9.10
N THR A 26 0.27 9.96 -10.30
CA THR A 26 1.38 10.88 -10.57
C THR A 26 1.02 12.36 -10.35
N TRP A 27 -0.25 12.71 -10.52
CA TRP A 27 -0.74 14.09 -10.39
C TRP A 27 -1.08 14.49 -8.96
N SER A 28 -1.02 13.59 -8.01
CA SER A 28 -1.47 13.82 -6.64
C SER A 28 -0.34 14.35 -5.76
N GLY A 29 -0.50 15.56 -5.23
CA GLY A 29 0.42 16.14 -4.26
C GLY A 29 0.56 15.31 -2.99
N PRO A 30 -0.55 14.89 -2.35
CA PRO A 30 -0.50 14.01 -1.18
C PRO A 30 0.24 12.70 -1.43
N CYS A 31 0.13 12.13 -2.62
CA CYS A 31 0.89 10.92 -2.97
C CYS A 31 2.40 11.18 -2.98
N ARG A 32 2.82 12.37 -3.40
CA ARG A 32 4.24 12.76 -3.37
C ARG A 32 4.76 12.90 -1.96
N MET A 33 3.89 13.24 -1.00
CA MET A 33 4.24 13.28 0.42
C MET A 33 4.34 11.88 1.03
N GLN A 34 3.45 10.98 0.61
CA GLN A 34 3.42 9.61 1.10
C GLN A 34 4.61 8.79 0.62
N ALA A 35 5.05 9.00 -0.61
CA ALA A 35 6.09 8.18 -1.24
C ALA A 35 7.39 8.07 -0.44
N PRO A 36 8.03 9.19 0.00
CA PRO A 36 9.28 9.06 0.76
C PRO A 36 9.11 8.38 2.11
N ILE A 37 7.94 8.52 2.74
CA ILE A 37 7.64 7.84 4.00
C ILE A 37 7.65 6.32 3.77
N LEU A 38 7.00 5.85 2.71
CA LEU A 38 6.96 4.43 2.39
C LEU A 38 8.31 3.88 1.95
N GLU A 39 9.09 4.67 1.21
CA GLU A 39 10.44 4.26 0.82
C GLU A 39 11.33 4.04 2.04
N LYS A 40 11.26 4.94 3.00
CA LYS A 40 12.02 4.80 4.25
C LYS A 40 11.56 3.56 5.03
N LEU A 41 10.26 3.34 5.14
CA LEU A 41 9.73 2.16 5.82
C LEU A 41 10.12 0.87 5.12
N SER A 42 10.19 0.86 3.79
CA SER A 42 10.61 -0.32 3.04
C SER A 42 12.06 -0.70 3.29
N GLN A 43 12.87 0.24 3.78
CA GLN A 43 14.25 -0.01 4.20
C GLN A 43 14.33 -0.48 5.64
N GLU A 44 13.37 -0.12 6.48
CA GLU A 44 13.33 -0.49 7.89
C GLU A 44 12.74 -1.88 8.13
N PHE A 45 11.72 -2.25 7.34
CA PHE A 45 11.07 -3.55 7.45
C PHE A 45 11.63 -4.51 6.40
N SER A 46 11.88 -5.77 6.79
CA SER A 46 12.13 -6.82 5.81
C SER A 46 10.79 -7.20 5.15
N GLU A 47 10.85 -7.82 3.98
CA GLU A 47 9.61 -8.26 3.30
C GLU A 47 8.84 -9.28 4.13
N ASP A 48 9.52 -10.04 4.99
CA ASP A 48 8.85 -10.99 5.90
C ASP A 48 8.07 -10.28 6.98
N GLU A 49 8.47 -9.07 7.36
CA GLU A 49 7.77 -8.27 8.36
C GLU A 49 6.65 -7.46 7.74
N LEU A 50 6.91 -6.79 6.63
CA LEU A 50 5.96 -5.97 5.91
C LEU A 50 6.43 -5.78 4.47
N LYS A 51 5.66 -6.27 3.53
CA LYS A 51 5.91 -6.08 2.10
C LYS A 51 5.19 -4.82 1.64
N ILE A 52 5.94 -3.82 1.16
CA ILE A 52 5.37 -2.54 0.72
C ILE A 52 5.35 -2.49 -0.81
N LEU A 53 4.15 -2.31 -1.35
CA LEU A 53 3.88 -2.29 -2.79
C LEU A 53 3.17 -0.99 -3.15
N LYS A 54 3.23 -0.62 -4.42
CA LYS A 54 2.49 0.55 -4.92
C LYS A 54 1.78 0.24 -6.23
N MET A 55 0.62 0.86 -6.40
CA MET A 55 -0.20 0.71 -7.60
C MET A 55 -0.64 2.07 -8.11
N ASP A 56 -0.27 2.38 -9.36
CA ASP A 56 -0.73 3.58 -10.05
C ASP A 56 -2.18 3.34 -10.49
N VAL A 57 -3.13 4.11 -9.94
CA VAL A 57 -4.55 3.89 -10.20
C VAL A 57 -4.98 4.26 -11.62
N ASP A 58 -4.22 5.13 -12.29
CA ASP A 58 -4.54 5.50 -13.66
C ASP A 58 -4.16 4.40 -14.64
N GLU A 59 -3.05 3.72 -14.39
CA GLU A 59 -2.61 2.60 -15.21
C GLU A 59 -3.28 1.27 -14.80
N ASN A 60 -3.77 1.18 -13.57
CA ASN A 60 -4.33 -0.05 -13.00
C ASN A 60 -5.68 0.23 -12.35
N PRO A 61 -6.70 0.61 -13.15
CA PRO A 61 -7.99 1.02 -12.60
C PRO A 61 -8.85 -0.12 -12.05
N GLU A 62 -8.61 -1.36 -12.47
CA GLU A 62 -9.47 -2.48 -12.09
C GLU A 62 -9.38 -2.80 -10.60
N THR A 63 -8.16 -2.89 -10.06
CA THR A 63 -7.96 -3.18 -8.64
C THR A 63 -8.47 -2.04 -7.77
N ALA A 64 -8.19 -0.78 -8.16
CA ALA A 64 -8.69 0.38 -7.43
C ALA A 64 -10.22 0.36 -7.35
N ARG A 65 -10.88 0.05 -8.45
CA ARG A 65 -12.34 -0.05 -8.53
C ARG A 65 -12.86 -1.18 -7.65
N ALA A 66 -12.20 -2.33 -7.69
CA ALA A 66 -12.62 -3.51 -6.91
C ALA A 66 -12.63 -3.24 -5.42
N PHE A 67 -11.69 -2.43 -4.92
CA PHE A 67 -11.61 -2.11 -3.49
C PHE A 67 -12.29 -0.78 -3.14
N GLY A 68 -13.01 -0.17 -4.08
CA GLY A 68 -13.74 1.06 -3.82
C GLY A 68 -12.85 2.24 -3.47
N ILE A 69 -11.67 2.33 -4.07
CA ILE A 69 -10.74 3.43 -3.81
C ILE A 69 -11.36 4.72 -4.35
N MET A 70 -11.67 5.66 -3.44
CA MET A 70 -12.34 6.92 -3.77
C MET A 70 -11.39 8.10 -3.74
N SER A 71 -10.29 7.99 -3.02
CA SER A 71 -9.29 9.06 -2.88
C SER A 71 -7.91 8.47 -2.84
N ILE A 72 -6.90 9.29 -3.14
CA ILE A 72 -5.50 8.88 -3.14
C ILE A 72 -4.67 9.89 -2.35
N PRO A 73 -3.64 9.40 -1.63
CA PRO A 73 -3.29 7.99 -1.49
C PRO A 73 -4.31 7.25 -0.63
N THR A 74 -4.48 5.95 -0.89
CA THR A 74 -5.18 5.03 0.00
C THR A 74 -4.23 3.87 0.28
N LEU A 75 -4.10 3.53 1.54
CA LEU A 75 -3.25 2.43 1.98
C LEU A 75 -4.13 1.23 2.30
N LEU A 76 -3.90 0.13 1.60
CA LEU A 76 -4.62 -1.13 1.79
C LEU A 76 -3.69 -2.13 2.46
N PHE A 77 -4.12 -2.68 3.60
CA PHE A 77 -3.36 -3.71 4.30
C PHE A 77 -4.04 -5.06 4.10
N LYS A 78 -3.24 -6.04 3.70
CA LYS A 78 -3.70 -7.43 3.57
C LYS A 78 -2.83 -8.31 4.44
N LYS A 79 -3.43 -9.35 5.00
CA LYS A 79 -2.69 -10.36 5.75
C LYS A 79 -3.12 -11.74 5.26
N ASP A 80 -2.16 -12.50 4.73
CA ASP A 80 -2.39 -13.83 4.16
C ASP A 80 -3.56 -13.86 3.17
N GLY A 81 -3.59 -12.86 2.28
CA GLY A 81 -4.59 -12.76 1.23
C GLY A 81 -5.90 -12.09 1.62
N GLN A 82 -6.08 -11.73 2.90
CA GLN A 82 -7.31 -11.09 3.39
C GLN A 82 -7.09 -9.61 3.63
N VAL A 83 -8.04 -8.77 3.19
CA VAL A 83 -8.02 -7.34 3.51
C VAL A 83 -8.31 -7.18 5.00
N VAL A 84 -7.39 -6.54 5.71
CA VAL A 84 -7.52 -6.33 7.17
C VAL A 84 -7.69 -4.88 7.54
N LYS A 85 -7.30 -3.95 6.66
CA LYS A 85 -7.47 -2.51 6.92
C LYS A 85 -7.34 -1.72 5.63
N GLN A 86 -8.07 -0.61 5.55
CA GLN A 86 -7.98 0.32 4.43
C GLN A 86 -8.11 1.74 4.98
N VAL A 87 -7.12 2.59 4.74
CA VAL A 87 -7.11 3.96 5.26
C VAL A 87 -6.79 4.96 4.14
N ALA A 88 -7.53 6.05 4.09
CA ALA A 88 -7.34 7.09 3.08
C ALA A 88 -6.50 8.24 3.61
N GLY A 89 -5.76 8.89 2.73
CA GLY A 89 -4.95 10.05 3.05
C GLY A 89 -3.54 9.71 3.47
N VAL A 90 -2.72 10.76 3.60
CA VAL A 90 -1.31 10.61 4.00
C VAL A 90 -1.21 10.14 5.45
N HIS A 91 -0.41 9.12 5.67
CA HIS A 91 -0.14 8.60 7.01
C HIS A 91 1.36 8.71 7.30
N THR A 92 1.69 9.15 8.51
CA THR A 92 3.08 9.28 8.95
C THR A 92 3.69 7.90 9.18
N ALA A 93 5.03 7.85 9.24
CA ALA A 93 5.73 6.61 9.56
C ALA A 93 5.25 6.03 10.90
N ALA A 94 5.07 6.88 11.91
CA ALA A 94 4.58 6.44 13.21
C ALA A 94 3.19 5.83 13.16
N GLN A 95 2.29 6.45 12.38
CA GLN A 95 0.93 5.94 12.19
C GLN A 95 0.94 4.58 11.49
N ILE A 96 1.76 4.44 10.46
CA ILE A 96 1.88 3.17 9.73
C ILE A 96 2.47 2.08 10.61
N LYS A 97 3.51 2.41 11.39
CA LYS A 97 4.11 1.44 12.33
C LYS A 97 3.11 0.98 13.38
N ALA A 98 2.25 1.89 13.87
CA ALA A 98 1.20 1.54 14.82
C ALA A 98 0.20 0.56 14.22
N ILE A 99 -0.19 0.78 12.96
CA ILE A 99 -1.08 -0.14 12.23
C ILE A 99 -0.41 -1.51 12.07
N VAL A 100 0.85 -1.52 11.66
CA VAL A 100 1.61 -2.78 11.48
C VAL A 100 1.68 -3.54 12.80
N ALA A 101 1.95 -2.86 13.91
CA ALA A 101 1.98 -3.50 15.22
C ALA A 101 0.64 -4.11 15.60
N GLU A 102 -0.46 -3.42 15.28
CA GLU A 102 -1.82 -3.90 15.53
C GLU A 102 -2.13 -5.16 14.70
N LEU A 103 -1.64 -5.23 13.47
CA LEU A 103 -1.94 -6.31 12.54
C LEU A 103 -0.97 -7.50 12.62
N SER A 104 0.12 -7.33 13.32
CA SER A 104 1.17 -8.36 13.43
C SER A 104 0.81 -9.50 14.38
#